data_79c671f1159d095bd38224e1e4a21fd4
#
_entry.id   79c671f1159d095bd38224e1e4a21fd4
#
_cell.length_a   1.000
_cell.length_b   1.000
_cell.length_c   1.000
_cell.angle_alpha   90.00
_cell.angle_beta   90.00
_cell.angle_gamma   90.00
#
_symmetry.space_group_name_H-M   'P 1'
#
loop_
_entity.id
_entity.type
_entity.pdbx_description
1 polymer ?
#
loop_
_entity_poly.entity_id
_entity_poly.type
_entity_poly.pdbx_seq_one_letter_code
_entity_poly.pdbx_strand_id
1 'polypeptide(L)'
;MKHIIDIKTWERKENYEFFLGFQNPTISITSEVECSGAKTRAKAAGESFFLHYLYAVLRAVNDIKEFRFRIDSEGQVVYFDTVDMLTPIKVADNGRFFTVRLPWHPDFKTFHTEAKAIINRIDPDKDPYEAEKTGGNDLLDVVLLSATPDLYFTSLTCTQEHRHGSNYPLMNAGKAVIRGGVLVMPIAMTIHHGFIDGHHLSLFYKKVDEFLK
;
A
#
# COMPACT_ATOMS: atom_id res chain seq x y z
N MET A 1 -11.25 4.90 12.52
CA MET A 1 -12.71 5.14 12.46
C MET A 1 -13.09 5.55 11.04
N LYS A 2 -14.28 5.15 10.51
CA LYS A 2 -14.80 5.55 9.20
C LYS A 2 -15.61 6.85 9.33
N HIS A 3 -15.40 7.81 8.44
CA HIS A 3 -16.15 9.07 8.36
C HIS A 3 -16.75 9.23 6.96
N ILE A 4 -18.01 9.62 6.86
CA ILE A 4 -18.67 9.97 5.61
C ILE A 4 -18.32 11.41 5.25
N ILE A 5 -17.98 11.65 3.99
CA ILE A 5 -17.66 12.98 3.47
C ILE A 5 -18.90 13.62 2.86
N ASP A 6 -19.26 14.81 3.34
CA ASP A 6 -20.24 15.64 2.65
C ASP A 6 -19.63 16.23 1.36
N ILE A 7 -19.99 15.62 0.24
CA ILE A 7 -19.48 16.04 -1.09
C ILE A 7 -19.78 17.50 -1.38
N LYS A 8 -20.89 18.06 -0.85
CA LYS A 8 -21.28 19.46 -1.16
C LYS A 8 -20.28 20.48 -0.62
N THR A 9 -19.63 20.17 0.51
CA THR A 9 -18.69 21.04 1.19
C THR A 9 -17.24 20.58 1.06
N TRP A 10 -17.02 19.43 0.39
CA TRP A 10 -15.69 18.86 0.26
C TRP A 10 -14.81 19.66 -0.72
N GLU A 11 -13.61 20.03 -0.29
CA GLU A 11 -12.66 20.83 -1.05
C GLU A 11 -12.22 20.19 -2.38
N ARG A 12 -12.28 18.83 -2.48
CA ARG A 12 -11.91 18.09 -3.69
C ARG A 12 -13.11 17.70 -4.58
N LYS A 13 -14.30 18.23 -4.30
CA LYS A 13 -15.53 17.90 -5.03
C LYS A 13 -15.37 17.97 -6.54
N GLU A 14 -14.91 19.11 -7.06
CA GLU A 14 -14.79 19.34 -8.52
C GLU A 14 -13.85 18.34 -9.16
N ASN A 15 -12.70 18.10 -8.53
CA ASN A 15 -11.71 17.12 -9.00
C ASN A 15 -12.28 15.69 -9.00
N TYR A 16 -12.95 15.31 -7.91
CA TYR A 16 -13.58 14.00 -7.78
C TYR A 16 -14.67 13.79 -8.83
N GLU A 17 -15.62 14.73 -8.98
CA GLU A 17 -16.71 14.66 -9.95
C GLU A 17 -16.19 14.61 -11.39
N PHE A 18 -15.13 15.35 -11.71
CA PHE A 18 -14.49 15.31 -13.03
C PHE A 18 -13.97 13.91 -13.35
N PHE A 19 -13.17 13.32 -12.47
CA PHE A 19 -12.59 11.98 -12.72
C PHE A 19 -13.61 10.85 -12.59
N LEU A 20 -14.68 11.02 -11.82
CA LEU A 20 -15.78 10.04 -11.74
C LEU A 20 -16.47 9.84 -13.10
N GLY A 21 -16.41 10.81 -13.99
CA GLY A 21 -16.92 10.73 -15.37
C GLY A 21 -16.06 9.83 -16.29
N PHE A 22 -14.89 9.40 -15.87
CA PHE A 22 -14.01 8.53 -16.66
C PHE A 22 -14.37 7.06 -16.45
N GLN A 23 -14.27 6.27 -17.52
CA GLN A 23 -14.49 4.82 -17.43
C GLN A 23 -13.45 4.15 -16.50
N ASN A 24 -12.22 4.67 -16.49
CA ASN A 24 -11.15 4.25 -15.59
C ASN A 24 -10.46 5.49 -14.99
N PRO A 25 -10.88 5.94 -13.81
CA PRO A 25 -10.36 7.14 -13.17
C PRO A 25 -9.05 6.89 -12.42
N THR A 26 -8.22 5.97 -12.88
CA THR A 26 -6.97 5.63 -12.19
C THR A 26 -5.74 6.08 -12.96
N ILE A 27 -4.68 6.37 -12.22
CA ILE A 27 -3.34 6.56 -12.77
C ILE A 27 -2.35 5.62 -12.09
N SER A 28 -1.31 5.24 -12.84
CA SER A 28 -0.20 4.44 -12.33
C SER A 28 1.10 5.22 -12.48
N ILE A 29 1.92 5.16 -11.44
CA ILE A 29 3.25 5.75 -11.43
C ILE A 29 4.24 4.76 -10.84
N THR A 30 5.46 4.78 -11.34
CA THR A 30 6.59 4.06 -10.76
C THR A 30 7.72 5.05 -10.50
N SER A 31 8.24 5.05 -9.28
CA SER A 31 9.40 5.84 -8.91
C SER A 31 10.37 5.01 -8.08
N GLU A 32 11.65 5.35 -8.16
CA GLU A 32 12.67 4.77 -7.29
C GLU A 32 12.71 5.51 -5.95
N VAL A 33 12.93 4.75 -4.89
CA VAL A 33 13.20 5.27 -3.55
C VAL A 33 14.54 4.76 -3.05
N GLU A 34 15.31 5.61 -2.37
CA GLU A 34 16.55 5.19 -1.74
C GLU A 34 16.25 4.37 -0.48
N CYS A 35 16.90 3.21 -0.36
CA CYS A 35 16.65 2.29 0.74
C CYS A 35 17.93 1.75 1.44
N SER A 36 19.07 2.41 1.22
CA SER A 36 20.37 2.03 1.79
C SER A 36 20.34 1.98 3.32
N GLY A 37 19.78 3.02 3.94
CA GLY A 37 19.71 3.13 5.40
C GLY A 37 18.81 2.05 6.02
N ALA A 38 17.61 1.84 5.49
CA ALA A 38 16.71 0.80 5.98
C ALA A 38 17.33 -0.60 5.81
N LYS A 39 17.99 -0.87 4.70
CA LYS A 39 18.69 -2.15 4.49
C LYS A 39 19.81 -2.37 5.52
N THR A 40 20.57 -1.31 5.82
CA THR A 40 21.65 -1.34 6.82
C THR A 40 21.08 -1.55 8.23
N ARG A 41 20.05 -0.80 8.60
CA ARG A 41 19.38 -0.94 9.92
C ARG A 41 18.79 -2.34 10.11
N ALA A 42 18.07 -2.83 9.11
CA ALA A 42 17.49 -4.18 9.14
C ALA A 42 18.55 -5.25 9.36
N LYS A 43 19.69 -5.17 8.61
CA LYS A 43 20.80 -6.11 8.76
C LYS A 43 21.43 -6.03 10.15
N ALA A 44 21.66 -4.85 10.66
CA ALA A 44 22.29 -4.64 11.98
C ALA A 44 21.41 -5.16 13.13
N ALA A 45 20.07 -5.02 13.01
CA ALA A 45 19.12 -5.47 14.01
C ALA A 45 18.65 -6.93 13.84
N GLY A 46 19.07 -7.63 12.78
CA GLY A 46 18.55 -8.97 12.46
C GLY A 46 17.05 -8.97 12.09
N GLU A 47 16.58 -7.86 11.53
CA GLU A 47 15.19 -7.63 11.17
C GLU A 47 14.95 -7.86 9.66
N SER A 48 13.67 -8.02 9.30
CA SER A 48 13.26 -8.18 7.91
C SER A 48 13.28 -6.84 7.17
N PHE A 49 14.11 -6.69 6.15
CA PHE A 49 14.08 -5.51 5.27
C PHE A 49 12.72 -5.33 4.59
N PHE A 50 12.02 -6.44 4.30
CA PHE A 50 10.64 -6.43 3.80
C PHE A 50 9.72 -5.63 4.74
N LEU A 51 9.76 -5.90 6.05
CA LEU A 51 8.92 -5.19 7.02
C LEU A 51 9.33 -3.72 7.18
N HIS A 52 10.59 -3.35 6.97
CA HIS A 52 11.03 -1.96 6.98
C HIS A 52 10.37 -1.15 5.85
N TYR A 53 10.38 -1.64 4.60
CA TYR A 53 9.77 -0.88 3.52
C TYR A 53 8.23 -0.97 3.52
N LEU A 54 7.64 -2.07 3.97
CA LEU A 54 6.19 -2.12 4.22
C LEU A 54 5.76 -1.04 5.20
N TYR A 55 6.47 -0.92 6.32
CA TYR A 55 6.18 0.12 7.31
C TYR A 55 6.36 1.53 6.76
N ALA A 56 7.45 1.78 6.03
CA ALA A 56 7.70 3.10 5.43
C ALA A 56 6.56 3.53 4.49
N VAL A 57 6.09 2.60 3.64
CA VAL A 57 4.95 2.82 2.74
C VAL A 57 3.66 3.05 3.52
N LEU A 58 3.35 2.18 4.49
CA LEU A 58 2.13 2.27 5.29
C LEU A 58 2.10 3.56 6.12
N ARG A 59 3.24 3.99 6.65
CA ARG A 59 3.38 5.24 7.35
C ARG A 59 3.13 6.44 6.43
N ALA A 60 3.73 6.45 5.24
CA ALA A 60 3.51 7.52 4.26
C ALA A 60 2.04 7.64 3.86
N VAL A 61 1.34 6.51 3.67
CA VAL A 61 -0.10 6.45 3.42
C VAL A 61 -0.89 7.04 4.60
N ASN A 62 -0.58 6.64 5.83
CA ASN A 62 -1.29 7.13 7.01
C ASN A 62 -0.99 8.59 7.34
N ASP A 63 0.15 9.13 6.89
CA ASP A 63 0.51 10.54 7.04
C ASP A 63 -0.18 11.47 6.03
N ILE A 64 -0.75 10.93 4.93
CA ILE A 64 -1.37 11.72 3.86
C ILE A 64 -2.86 11.36 3.77
N LYS A 65 -3.73 12.33 4.07
CA LYS A 65 -5.18 12.11 4.18
C LYS A 65 -5.79 11.54 2.89
N GLU A 66 -5.34 12.01 1.74
CA GLU A 66 -5.88 11.68 0.42
C GLU A 66 -5.72 10.19 0.06
N PHE A 67 -4.72 9.52 0.62
CA PHE A 67 -4.54 8.07 0.46
C PHE A 67 -5.53 7.22 1.24
N ARG A 68 -6.34 7.84 2.11
CA ARG A 68 -7.31 7.15 2.99
C ARG A 68 -8.76 7.42 2.62
N PHE A 69 -9.03 8.13 1.51
CA PHE A 69 -10.36 8.24 0.92
C PHE A 69 -10.75 6.97 0.16
N ARG A 70 -12.03 6.61 0.22
CA ARG A 70 -12.63 5.46 -0.47
C ARG A 70 -14.02 5.81 -0.97
N ILE A 71 -14.52 4.98 -1.89
CA ILE A 71 -15.94 4.90 -2.24
C ILE A 71 -16.47 3.63 -1.62
N ASP A 72 -17.51 3.72 -0.79
CA ASP A 72 -18.10 2.54 -0.17
C ASP A 72 -19.16 1.86 -1.07
N SER A 73 -19.76 0.78 -0.57
CA SER A 73 -20.77 0.02 -1.32
C SER A 73 -22.04 0.80 -1.64
N GLU A 74 -22.28 1.91 -0.93
CA GLU A 74 -23.41 2.82 -1.16
C GLU A 74 -23.04 3.95 -2.15
N GLY A 75 -21.79 3.96 -2.66
CA GLY A 75 -21.27 5.00 -3.54
C GLY A 75 -20.89 6.30 -2.82
N GLN A 76 -20.83 6.27 -1.48
CA GLN A 76 -20.46 7.42 -0.68
C GLN A 76 -18.94 7.56 -0.61
N VAL A 77 -18.44 8.78 -0.66
CA VAL A 77 -17.03 9.04 -0.32
C VAL A 77 -16.85 8.97 1.18
N VAL A 78 -15.94 8.13 1.61
CA VAL A 78 -15.60 7.92 3.01
C VAL A 78 -14.11 8.13 3.24
N TYR A 79 -13.74 8.40 4.48
CA TYR A 79 -12.38 8.59 4.92
C TYR A 79 -12.13 7.78 6.20
N PHE A 80 -10.95 7.20 6.30
CA PHE A 80 -10.52 6.44 7.48
C PHE A 80 -9.43 7.19 8.25
N ASP A 81 -9.49 7.20 9.60
CA ASP A 81 -8.43 7.80 10.44
C ASP A 81 -7.08 7.13 10.21
N THR A 82 -7.10 5.81 10.06
CA THR A 82 -5.93 5.00 9.70
C THR A 82 -6.35 3.85 8.80
N VAL A 83 -5.38 3.32 8.04
CA VAL A 83 -5.54 2.13 7.22
C VAL A 83 -4.42 1.13 7.51
N ASP A 84 -4.72 -0.16 7.31
CA ASP A 84 -3.78 -1.26 7.48
C ASP A 84 -3.13 -1.67 6.14
N MET A 85 -2.11 -2.51 6.20
CA MET A 85 -1.45 -3.07 5.04
C MET A 85 -1.97 -4.47 4.72
N LEU A 86 -2.45 -4.71 3.51
CA LEU A 86 -2.56 -6.05 2.94
C LEU A 86 -1.29 -6.38 2.16
N THR A 87 -0.78 -7.59 2.35
CA THR A 87 0.40 -8.02 1.61
C THR A 87 0.39 -9.54 1.38
N PRO A 88 0.65 -10.00 0.14
CA PRO A 88 0.81 -11.42 -0.14
C PRO A 88 2.16 -11.93 0.38
N ILE A 89 2.15 -13.02 1.13
CA ILE A 89 3.33 -13.68 1.68
C ILE A 89 3.49 -15.06 1.04
N LYS A 90 4.65 -15.34 0.47
CA LYS A 90 5.02 -16.68 0.00
C LYS A 90 5.40 -17.53 1.21
N VAL A 91 4.69 -18.64 1.44
CA VAL A 91 4.87 -19.49 2.64
C VAL A 91 5.60 -20.78 2.34
N ALA A 92 5.51 -21.28 1.11
CA ALA A 92 6.13 -22.55 0.72
C ALA A 92 6.65 -22.48 -0.73
N ASP A 93 7.50 -23.44 -1.09
CA ASP A 93 8.07 -23.52 -2.46
C ASP A 93 7.07 -23.99 -3.53
N ASN A 94 5.81 -24.23 -3.15
CA ASN A 94 4.73 -24.62 -4.06
C ASN A 94 4.10 -23.45 -4.85
N GLY A 95 4.64 -22.24 -4.74
CA GLY A 95 4.15 -21.04 -5.43
C GLY A 95 2.88 -20.43 -4.82
N ARG A 96 2.38 -20.92 -3.66
CA ARG A 96 1.21 -20.34 -2.99
C ARG A 96 1.59 -19.09 -2.20
N PHE A 97 0.73 -18.08 -2.29
CA PHE A 97 0.82 -16.83 -1.53
C PHE A 97 -0.41 -16.70 -0.63
N PHE A 98 -0.22 -16.19 0.57
CA PHE A 98 -1.28 -15.89 1.52
C PHE A 98 -1.33 -14.38 1.74
N THR A 99 -2.46 -13.76 1.43
CA THR A 99 -2.65 -12.36 1.75
C THR A 99 -2.91 -12.22 3.25
N VAL A 100 -2.11 -11.40 3.92
CA VAL A 100 -2.25 -11.11 5.34
C VAL A 100 -2.53 -9.63 5.55
N ARG A 101 -3.32 -9.33 6.56
CA ARG A 101 -3.55 -7.97 7.05
C ARG A 101 -2.58 -7.68 8.19
N LEU A 102 -1.76 -6.65 8.02
CA LEU A 102 -0.81 -6.16 9.01
C LEU A 102 -1.35 -4.84 9.58
N PRO A 103 -1.77 -4.82 10.85
CA PRO A 103 -2.32 -3.63 11.48
C PRO A 103 -1.34 -2.47 11.52
N TRP A 104 -1.86 -1.25 11.32
CA TRP A 104 -1.08 -0.03 11.49
C TRP A 104 -0.72 0.20 12.96
N HIS A 105 0.53 0.57 13.19
CA HIS A 105 0.99 1.08 14.47
C HIS A 105 1.97 2.25 14.25
N PRO A 106 1.90 3.36 15.03
CA PRO A 106 2.80 4.50 14.86
C PRO A 106 4.26 4.21 15.23
N ASP A 107 4.50 3.19 16.08
CA ASP A 107 5.82 2.70 16.45
C ASP A 107 6.24 1.50 15.58
N PHE A 108 7.41 1.61 14.93
CA PHE A 108 7.94 0.56 14.07
C PHE A 108 8.18 -0.77 14.80
N LYS A 109 8.69 -0.72 16.04
CA LYS A 109 9.03 -1.95 16.78
C LYS A 109 7.79 -2.77 17.10
N THR A 110 6.72 -2.11 17.49
CA THR A 110 5.41 -2.75 17.72
C THR A 110 4.85 -3.31 16.43
N PHE A 111 4.82 -2.51 15.35
CA PHE A 111 4.40 -2.98 14.02
C PHE A 111 5.20 -4.22 13.58
N HIS A 112 6.54 -4.17 13.67
CA HIS A 112 7.42 -5.26 13.26
C HIS A 112 7.14 -6.55 14.07
N THR A 113 6.95 -6.42 15.38
CA THR A 113 6.69 -7.57 16.26
C THR A 113 5.36 -8.23 15.93
N GLU A 114 4.30 -7.44 15.77
CA GLU A 114 2.96 -7.93 15.41
C GLU A 114 2.93 -8.53 14.02
N ALA A 115 3.50 -7.84 13.02
CA ALA A 115 3.59 -8.31 11.65
C ALA A 115 4.32 -9.66 11.55
N LYS A 116 5.46 -9.80 12.26
CA LYS A 116 6.21 -11.05 12.31
C LYS A 116 5.38 -12.17 12.96
N ALA A 117 4.64 -11.88 14.03
CA ALA A 117 3.78 -12.86 14.69
C ALA A 117 2.63 -13.32 13.76
N ILE A 118 2.02 -12.40 12.99
CA ILE A 118 0.97 -12.72 12.02
C ILE A 118 1.54 -13.61 10.91
N ILE A 119 2.68 -13.22 10.31
CA ILE A 119 3.31 -13.98 9.23
C ILE A 119 3.71 -15.41 9.70
N ASN A 120 4.24 -15.53 10.90
CA ASN A 120 4.65 -16.83 11.45
C ASN A 120 3.47 -17.77 11.80
N ARG A 121 2.24 -17.24 11.86
CA ARG A 121 1.02 -18.03 12.13
C ARG A 121 0.29 -18.46 10.85
N ILE A 122 0.81 -18.13 9.68
CA ILE A 122 0.19 -18.55 8.41
C ILE A 122 0.17 -20.08 8.37
N ASP A 123 -1.01 -20.62 8.21
CA ASP A 123 -1.23 -22.04 8.03
C ASP A 123 -1.27 -22.36 6.53
N PRO A 124 -0.30 -23.10 5.98
CA PRO A 124 -0.22 -23.38 4.55
C PRO A 124 -1.36 -24.25 4.03
N ASP A 125 -2.11 -24.93 4.91
CA ASP A 125 -3.23 -25.80 4.55
C ASP A 125 -4.56 -25.04 4.41
N LYS A 126 -4.62 -23.79 4.86
CA LYS A 126 -5.81 -22.93 4.72
C LYS A 126 -5.98 -22.34 3.32
N ASP A 127 -7.13 -21.71 3.11
CA ASP A 127 -7.41 -20.94 1.90
C ASP A 127 -6.50 -19.69 1.84
N PRO A 128 -5.67 -19.55 0.78
CA PRO A 128 -4.75 -18.41 0.66
C PRO A 128 -5.45 -17.05 0.53
N TYR A 129 -6.74 -17.04 0.20
CA TYR A 129 -7.57 -15.84 0.02
C TYR A 129 -8.61 -15.66 1.12
N GLU A 130 -8.44 -16.34 2.27
CA GLU A 130 -9.41 -16.29 3.36
C GLU A 130 -9.63 -14.85 3.88
N ALA A 131 -8.56 -14.07 3.98
CA ALA A 131 -8.64 -12.68 4.44
C ALA A 131 -9.47 -11.79 3.50
N GLU A 132 -9.36 -11.98 2.19
CA GLU A 132 -10.13 -11.24 1.18
C GLU A 132 -11.59 -11.70 1.13
N LYS A 133 -11.84 -13.01 1.31
CA LYS A 133 -13.18 -13.59 1.28
C LYS A 133 -13.99 -13.31 2.56
N THR A 134 -13.35 -13.30 3.71
CA THR A 134 -14.00 -13.09 5.01
C THR A 134 -14.16 -11.63 5.38
N GLY A 135 -13.34 -10.74 4.82
CA GLY A 135 -13.43 -9.30 5.01
C GLY A 135 -14.69 -8.66 4.39
N GLY A 136 -15.47 -9.44 3.63
CA GLY A 136 -16.65 -8.95 2.91
C GLY A 136 -16.27 -7.90 1.86
N ASN A 137 -17.28 -7.16 1.38
CA ASN A 137 -17.06 -6.00 0.48
C ASN A 137 -16.41 -4.79 1.21
N ASP A 138 -16.03 -4.92 2.47
CA ASP A 138 -15.67 -3.82 3.36
C ASP A 138 -14.16 -3.74 3.72
N LEU A 139 -13.27 -4.36 2.92
CA LEU A 139 -11.82 -4.12 3.03
C LEU A 139 -11.44 -2.73 2.49
N LEU A 140 -12.13 -1.70 2.97
CA LEU A 140 -11.87 -0.32 2.55
C LEU A 140 -10.77 0.36 3.37
N ASP A 141 -10.59 -0.06 4.62
CA ASP A 141 -9.60 0.49 5.56
C ASP A 141 -8.21 -0.14 5.40
N VAL A 142 -7.85 -0.46 4.16
CA VAL A 142 -6.57 -1.09 3.82
C VAL A 142 -5.90 -0.42 2.62
N VAL A 143 -4.61 -0.70 2.45
CA VAL A 143 -3.86 -0.56 1.19
C VAL A 143 -3.16 -1.86 0.90
N LEU A 144 -2.89 -2.15 -0.37
CA LEU A 144 -2.21 -3.37 -0.77
C LEU A 144 -0.81 -3.05 -1.29
N LEU A 145 0.19 -3.75 -0.76
CA LEU A 145 1.54 -3.74 -1.31
C LEU A 145 2.01 -5.17 -1.54
N SER A 146 2.22 -5.51 -2.80
CA SER A 146 2.86 -6.75 -3.24
C SER A 146 4.37 -6.52 -3.41
N ALA A 147 5.15 -7.61 -3.43
CA ALA A 147 6.58 -7.54 -3.69
C ALA A 147 6.98 -8.46 -4.84
N THR A 148 7.87 -7.95 -5.70
CA THR A 148 8.52 -8.70 -6.80
C THR A 148 10.03 -8.62 -6.59
N PRO A 149 10.59 -9.31 -5.56
CA PRO A 149 11.94 -9.06 -5.05
C PRO A 149 13.05 -9.47 -6.02
N ASP A 150 12.73 -10.28 -7.03
CA ASP A 150 13.70 -10.77 -8.00
C ASP A 150 13.70 -9.96 -9.31
N LEU A 151 12.73 -9.06 -9.50
CA LEU A 151 12.58 -8.26 -10.70
C LEU A 151 12.73 -6.76 -10.39
N TYR A 152 13.72 -6.13 -11.00
CA TYR A 152 13.77 -4.67 -11.11
C TYR A 152 12.93 -4.24 -12.32
N PHE A 153 12.03 -3.27 -12.10
CA PHE A 153 11.15 -2.76 -13.16
C PHE A 153 11.14 -1.23 -13.17
N THR A 154 10.84 -0.65 -14.33
CA THR A 154 10.72 0.80 -14.52
C THR A 154 9.27 1.26 -14.64
N SER A 155 8.36 0.31 -14.85
CA SER A 155 6.92 0.54 -14.89
C SER A 155 6.18 -0.74 -14.54
N LEU A 156 5.12 -0.62 -13.76
CA LEU A 156 4.19 -1.69 -13.45
C LEU A 156 2.81 -1.08 -13.17
N THR A 157 1.77 -1.69 -13.74
CA THR A 157 0.38 -1.36 -13.45
C THR A 157 -0.27 -2.54 -12.74
N CYS A 158 -0.87 -2.28 -11.58
CA CYS A 158 -1.56 -3.31 -10.81
C CYS A 158 -2.90 -3.67 -11.46
N THR A 159 -3.33 -4.92 -11.30
CA THR A 159 -4.68 -5.34 -11.66
C THR A 159 -5.71 -4.61 -10.81
N GLN A 160 -6.84 -4.25 -11.41
CA GLN A 160 -7.92 -3.55 -10.73
C GLN A 160 -9.22 -4.30 -10.93
N GLU A 161 -10.05 -4.31 -9.90
CA GLU A 161 -11.40 -4.82 -10.01
C GLU A 161 -12.31 -3.73 -10.62
N HIS A 162 -13.07 -4.09 -11.66
CA HIS A 162 -14.01 -3.17 -12.33
C HIS A 162 -15.29 -2.89 -11.53
N ARG A 163 -15.50 -3.60 -10.42
CA ARG A 163 -16.67 -3.40 -9.56
C ARG A 163 -16.32 -2.41 -8.46
N HIS A 164 -17.13 -1.41 -8.31
CA HIS A 164 -17.32 -0.38 -7.26
C HIS A 164 -16.41 -0.36 -6.02
N GLY A 165 -15.37 -1.18 -5.88
CA GLY A 165 -14.73 -1.44 -4.61
C GLY A 165 -13.22 -1.28 -4.52
N SER A 166 -12.42 -1.55 -5.52
CA SER A 166 -10.98 -1.38 -5.34
C SER A 166 -10.54 0.03 -5.66
N ASN A 167 -10.86 0.93 -4.76
CA ASN A 167 -10.43 2.32 -4.83
C ASN A 167 -9.32 2.64 -3.81
N TYR A 168 -8.79 1.61 -3.13
CA TYR A 168 -7.59 1.77 -2.30
C TYR A 168 -6.32 1.65 -3.15
N PRO A 169 -5.23 2.32 -2.73
CA PRO A 169 -3.94 2.24 -3.42
C PRO A 169 -3.42 0.81 -3.54
N LEU A 170 -3.09 0.42 -4.78
CA LEU A 170 -2.45 -0.85 -5.10
C LEU A 170 -0.99 -0.58 -5.43
N MET A 171 -0.08 -1.25 -4.76
CA MET A 171 1.34 -0.99 -4.87
C MET A 171 2.14 -2.27 -5.11
N ASN A 172 3.30 -2.11 -5.75
CA ASN A 172 4.28 -3.19 -5.92
C ASN A 172 5.69 -2.66 -5.69
N ALA A 173 6.45 -3.35 -4.85
CA ALA A 173 7.86 -3.07 -4.60
C ALA A 173 8.73 -4.06 -5.37
N GLY A 174 9.65 -3.55 -6.18
CA GLY A 174 10.56 -4.35 -6.97
C GLY A 174 11.90 -4.64 -6.30
N LYS A 175 12.79 -5.27 -7.05
CA LYS A 175 14.16 -5.60 -6.63
C LYS A 175 14.95 -4.34 -6.31
N ALA A 176 15.59 -4.30 -5.15
CA ALA A 176 16.55 -3.26 -4.83
C ALA A 176 17.87 -3.51 -5.58
N VAL A 177 18.40 -2.46 -6.22
CA VAL A 177 19.63 -2.48 -7.03
C VAL A 177 20.52 -1.28 -6.69
N ILE A 178 21.81 -1.40 -6.93
CA ILE A 178 22.75 -0.27 -6.77
C ILE A 178 22.73 0.57 -8.03
N ARG A 179 22.46 1.87 -7.87
CA ARG A 179 22.51 2.88 -8.93
C ARG A 179 23.22 4.13 -8.39
N GLY A 180 24.23 4.59 -9.11
CA GLY A 180 24.99 5.78 -8.68
C GLY A 180 25.61 5.65 -7.28
N GLY A 181 25.93 4.43 -6.83
CA GLY A 181 26.52 4.18 -5.52
C GLY A 181 25.53 4.05 -4.35
N VAL A 182 24.23 4.22 -4.59
CA VAL A 182 23.17 4.06 -3.58
C VAL A 182 22.27 2.88 -3.90
N LEU A 183 21.68 2.27 -2.88
CA LEU A 183 20.71 1.20 -3.05
C LEU A 183 19.32 1.82 -3.25
N VAL A 184 18.72 1.56 -4.40
CA VAL A 184 17.38 2.05 -4.76
C VAL A 184 16.45 0.89 -5.09
N MET A 185 15.15 1.05 -4.85
CA MET A 185 14.12 0.09 -5.25
C MET A 185 12.97 0.80 -5.94
N PRO A 186 12.39 0.22 -7.02
CA PRO A 186 11.20 0.78 -7.63
C PRO A 186 9.97 0.46 -6.77
N ILE A 187 9.12 1.45 -6.59
CA ILE A 187 7.78 1.29 -6.05
C ILE A 187 6.80 1.77 -7.12
N ALA A 188 5.97 0.86 -7.61
CA ALA A 188 4.84 1.19 -8.47
C ALA A 188 3.60 1.39 -7.61
N MET A 189 2.74 2.31 -8.03
CA MET A 189 1.48 2.59 -7.37
C MET A 189 0.39 2.88 -8.41
N THR A 190 -0.78 2.30 -8.22
CA THR A 190 -2.01 2.62 -8.95
C THR A 190 -3.02 3.19 -7.98
N ILE A 191 -3.57 4.37 -8.28
CA ILE A 191 -4.45 5.13 -7.38
C ILE A 191 -5.65 5.71 -8.14
N HIS A 192 -6.72 6.04 -7.41
CA HIS A 192 -7.88 6.75 -7.93
C HIS A 192 -7.59 8.25 -8.04
N HIS A 193 -7.61 8.80 -9.27
CA HIS A 193 -7.18 10.17 -9.54
C HIS A 193 -8.13 11.24 -8.96
N GLY A 194 -9.37 10.90 -8.73
CA GLY A 194 -10.30 11.79 -8.03
C GLY A 194 -9.88 12.10 -6.58
N PHE A 195 -9.14 11.20 -5.93
CA PHE A 195 -8.65 11.37 -4.56
C PHE A 195 -7.21 11.90 -4.52
N ILE A 196 -6.35 11.37 -5.36
CA ILE A 196 -4.90 11.58 -5.32
C ILE A 196 -4.43 12.18 -6.64
N ASP A 197 -3.61 13.22 -6.56
CA ASP A 197 -2.96 13.88 -7.70
C ASP A 197 -1.43 13.90 -7.58
N GLY A 198 -0.76 14.57 -8.53
CA GLY A 198 0.69 14.62 -8.59
C GLY A 198 1.37 15.22 -7.36
N HIS A 199 0.71 16.17 -6.66
CA HIS A 199 1.22 16.73 -5.41
C HIS A 199 1.29 15.65 -4.32
N HIS A 200 0.20 14.92 -4.10
CA HIS A 200 0.10 13.87 -3.10
C HIS A 200 1.06 12.71 -3.40
N LEU A 201 1.20 12.33 -4.70
CA LEU A 201 2.17 11.35 -5.14
C LEU A 201 3.62 11.77 -4.84
N SER A 202 3.96 13.03 -5.14
CA SER A 202 5.29 13.57 -4.84
C SER A 202 5.58 13.57 -3.34
N LEU A 203 4.60 13.95 -2.52
CA LEU A 203 4.71 13.92 -1.06
C LEU A 203 4.89 12.49 -0.54
N PHE A 204 4.13 11.53 -1.10
CA PHE A 204 4.24 10.12 -0.73
C PHE A 204 5.65 9.57 -0.96
N TYR A 205 6.18 9.71 -2.19
CA TYR A 205 7.51 9.19 -2.50
C TYR A 205 8.61 9.86 -1.68
N LYS A 206 8.50 11.18 -1.42
CA LYS A 206 9.40 11.90 -0.54
C LYS A 206 9.39 11.34 0.89
N LYS A 207 8.19 11.09 1.45
CA LYS A 207 8.07 10.50 2.80
C LYS A 207 8.62 9.07 2.85
N VAL A 208 8.32 8.23 1.88
CA VAL A 208 8.89 6.87 1.82
C VAL A 208 10.41 6.92 1.78
N ASP A 209 10.99 7.78 0.95
CA ASP A 209 12.42 7.98 0.81
C ASP A 209 13.07 8.46 2.13
N GLU A 210 12.43 9.40 2.83
CA GLU A 210 12.86 9.88 4.15
C GLU A 210 12.86 8.78 5.22
N PHE A 211 11.90 7.85 5.20
CA PHE A 211 11.83 6.74 6.15
C PHE A 211 12.82 5.61 5.84
N LEU A 212 13.20 5.45 4.57
CA LEU A 212 14.09 4.38 4.13
C LEU A 212 15.58 4.78 4.14
N LYS A 213 15.90 6.06 4.12
CA LYS A 213 17.26 6.61 4.32
C LYS A 213 17.80 6.47 5.77
#